data_23e10c814949e80f53063072b8428eab
#
_entry.id   23e10c814949e80f53063072b8428eab
#
_cell.length_a   1.000
_cell.length_b   1.000
_cell.length_c   1.000
_cell.angle_alpha   90.00
_cell.angle_beta   90.00
_cell.angle_gamma   90.00
#
_symmetry.space_group_name_H-M   'P 1'
#
loop_
_entity.id
_entity.type
_entity.pdbx_description
1 polymer ?
#
loop_
_entity_poly.entity_id
_entity_poly.type
_entity_poly.pdbx_seq_one_letter_code
_entity_poly.pdbx_strand_id
1 'polypeptide(L)'
;KNKKICVFESDILHILLANSILSTTNQFREMKKIQFLKVGDYMKTITRTKYLDRIIELNGTPDIKIITGIRRSGKSKLMQAYIEYLKSNFENINIIFIDFMDLAYEEIKEYHALHAYVEEHYQEGKTNYLFVDEVQMCPKFELAINSLYSKGKYDIYVTGSNAFLLSADLATLFTGRYIEIHVFPFSF
;
A
#
# COMPACT_ATOMS: atom_id res chain seq x y z
N LYS A 1 -42.10 -10.33 12.31
CA LYS A 1 -42.37 -8.97 11.76
C LYS A 1 -41.05 -8.36 11.34
N ASN A 2 -40.73 -8.47 10.03
CA ASN A 2 -39.53 -7.90 9.44
C ASN A 2 -39.77 -6.41 9.19
N LYS A 3 -38.99 -5.56 9.83
CA LYS A 3 -38.86 -4.15 9.40
C LYS A 3 -37.68 -4.06 8.43
N LYS A 4 -37.99 -3.92 7.14
CA LYS A 4 -37.03 -3.40 6.15
C LYS A 4 -36.76 -1.93 6.47
N ILE A 5 -35.53 -1.59 6.74
CA ILE A 5 -35.09 -0.19 6.83
C ILE A 5 -34.77 0.24 5.41
N CYS A 6 -35.64 1.10 4.83
CA CYS A 6 -35.34 1.85 3.63
C CYS A 6 -34.27 2.91 3.99
N VAL A 7 -33.11 2.81 3.42
CA VAL A 7 -32.11 3.90 3.44
C VAL A 7 -32.58 4.91 2.39
N PHE A 8 -32.81 6.13 2.82
CA PHE A 8 -33.40 7.19 2.02
C PHE A 8 -32.44 7.67 0.93
N GLU A 9 -32.94 7.76 -0.30
CA GLU A 9 -32.27 8.42 -1.43
C GLU A 9 -31.91 9.90 -1.16
N SER A 10 -32.57 10.53 -0.18
CA SER A 10 -32.28 11.90 0.25
C SER A 10 -30.88 12.10 0.83
N ASP A 11 -30.32 11.09 1.50
CA ASP A 11 -28.99 11.21 2.12
C ASP A 11 -27.87 11.17 1.08
N ILE A 12 -28.08 10.47 -0.03
CA ILE A 12 -27.12 10.44 -1.15
C ILE A 12 -27.08 11.77 -1.89
N LEU A 13 -28.25 12.41 -2.05
CA LEU A 13 -28.33 13.70 -2.73
C LEU A 13 -27.71 14.85 -1.91
N HIS A 14 -27.85 14.81 -0.58
CA HIS A 14 -27.17 15.75 0.33
C HIS A 14 -25.65 15.60 0.32
N ILE A 15 -25.14 14.36 0.20
CA ILE A 15 -23.71 14.08 0.10
C ILE A 15 -23.14 14.58 -1.23
N LEU A 16 -23.88 14.43 -2.35
CA LEU A 16 -23.45 14.90 -3.66
C LEU A 16 -23.45 16.44 -3.77
N LEU A 17 -24.41 17.11 -3.15
CA LEU A 17 -24.47 18.58 -3.09
C LEU A 17 -23.38 19.17 -2.18
N ALA A 18 -23.04 18.51 -1.07
CA ALA A 18 -21.92 18.93 -0.22
C ALA A 18 -20.56 18.80 -0.94
N ASN A 19 -20.42 17.82 -1.83
CA ASN A 19 -19.20 17.61 -2.61
C ASN A 19 -18.91 18.72 -3.63
N SER A 20 -19.93 19.42 -4.14
CA SER A 20 -19.75 20.50 -5.11
C SER A 20 -19.34 21.84 -4.48
N ILE A 21 -19.53 22.03 -3.18
CA ILE A 21 -19.30 23.30 -2.47
C ILE A 21 -17.96 23.32 -1.71
N LEU A 22 -17.33 22.16 -1.44
CA LEU A 22 -16.19 22.01 -0.54
C LEU A 22 -14.85 21.71 -1.24
N SER A 23 -14.68 22.04 -2.50
CA SER A 23 -13.52 21.65 -3.32
C SER A 23 -12.17 22.27 -2.93
N THR A 24 -12.08 23.10 -1.89
CA THR A 24 -10.86 23.90 -1.64
C THR A 24 -10.34 23.97 -0.19
N THR A 25 -10.79 23.15 0.76
CA THR A 25 -10.33 23.30 2.16
C THR A 25 -9.87 22.00 2.83
N ASN A 26 -9.00 22.14 3.84
CA ASN A 26 -8.53 21.06 4.73
C ASN A 26 -9.69 20.24 5.36
N GLN A 27 -10.88 20.82 5.50
CA GLN A 27 -12.08 20.13 5.96
C GLN A 27 -12.51 18.98 5.03
N PHE A 28 -12.26 19.11 3.72
CA PHE A 28 -12.57 18.06 2.75
C PHE A 28 -11.68 16.83 2.93
N ARG A 29 -10.42 17.05 3.34
CA ARG A 29 -9.49 15.96 3.69
C ARG A 29 -9.95 15.19 4.93
N GLU A 30 -10.39 15.90 5.95
CA GLU A 30 -10.89 15.28 7.18
C GLU A 30 -12.23 14.56 6.98
N MET A 31 -13.13 15.12 6.18
CA MET A 31 -14.41 14.47 5.86
C MET A 31 -14.23 13.22 5.00
N LYS A 32 -13.31 13.21 4.02
CA LYS A 32 -12.96 12.00 3.26
C LYS A 32 -12.37 10.92 4.18
N LYS A 33 -11.55 11.31 5.15
CA LYS A 33 -10.99 10.40 6.16
C LYS A 33 -12.10 9.74 7.00
N ILE A 34 -13.12 10.50 7.38
CA ILE A 34 -14.28 10.01 8.15
C ILE A 34 -15.20 9.12 7.29
N GLN A 35 -15.37 9.43 6.01
CA GLN A 35 -16.21 8.67 5.08
C GLN A 35 -15.57 7.32 4.73
N PHE A 36 -14.23 7.28 4.62
CA PHE A 36 -13.48 6.03 4.46
C PHE A 36 -13.68 5.07 5.63
N LEU A 37 -13.83 5.61 6.85
CA LEU A 37 -14.12 4.83 8.06
C LEU A 37 -15.55 4.25 8.11
N LYS A 38 -16.49 4.78 7.32
CA LYS A 38 -17.91 4.36 7.35
C LYS A 38 -18.30 3.32 6.29
N VAL A 39 -17.53 3.15 5.22
CA VAL A 39 -17.87 2.22 4.12
C VAL A 39 -17.32 0.79 4.35
N GLY A 40 -16.42 0.59 5.32
CA GLY A 40 -15.77 -0.70 5.62
C GLY A 40 -16.38 -1.53 6.76
N ASP A 41 -17.63 -1.34 7.14
CA ASP A 41 -18.17 -1.79 8.44
C ASP A 41 -18.75 -3.22 8.43
N TYR A 42 -18.10 -4.17 7.75
CA TYR A 42 -18.43 -5.61 7.93
C TYR A 42 -17.28 -6.48 8.44
N MET A 43 -16.08 -5.95 8.55
CA MET A 43 -15.03 -6.48 9.43
C MET A 43 -14.37 -5.29 10.12
N LYS A 44 -14.41 -5.22 11.45
CA LYS A 44 -13.63 -4.24 12.22
C LYS A 44 -12.13 -4.45 11.98
N THR A 45 -11.65 -4.00 10.85
CA THR A 45 -10.22 -3.90 10.60
C THR A 45 -9.74 -2.70 11.40
N ILE A 46 -9.01 -2.95 12.48
CA ILE A 46 -8.36 -1.88 13.25
C ILE A 46 -7.33 -1.23 12.33
N THR A 47 -7.71 -0.12 11.70
CA THR A 47 -6.80 0.63 10.85
C THR A 47 -5.78 1.32 11.74
N ARG A 48 -4.50 1.06 11.51
CA ARG A 48 -3.39 1.71 12.20
C ARG A 48 -3.13 3.06 11.55
N THR A 49 -3.99 4.04 11.83
CA THR A 49 -4.00 5.36 11.20
C THR A 49 -2.62 6.02 11.20
N LYS A 50 -1.88 5.98 12.32
CA LYS A 50 -0.53 6.55 12.41
C LYS A 50 0.45 6.00 11.35
N TYR A 51 0.42 4.69 11.08
CA TYR A 51 1.29 4.09 10.07
C TYR A 51 0.78 4.35 8.66
N LEU A 52 -0.53 4.34 8.47
CA LEU A 52 -1.14 4.68 7.19
C LEU A 52 -0.87 6.14 6.82
N ASP A 53 -1.03 7.08 7.75
CA ASP A 53 -0.69 8.49 7.54
C ASP A 53 0.78 8.64 7.13
N ARG A 54 1.68 7.91 7.81
CA ARG A 54 3.11 7.93 7.46
C ARG A 54 3.39 7.43 6.05
N ILE A 55 2.74 6.35 5.61
CA ILE A 55 2.89 5.85 4.23
C ILE A 55 2.33 6.86 3.23
N ILE A 56 1.20 7.49 3.53
CA ILE A 56 0.59 8.53 2.69
C ILE A 56 1.53 9.73 2.53
N GLU A 57 2.22 10.16 3.59
CA GLU A 57 3.21 11.25 3.53
C GLU A 57 4.39 10.92 2.61
N LEU A 58 4.74 9.64 2.48
CA LEU A 58 5.84 9.16 1.65
C LEU A 58 5.44 8.92 0.19
N ASN A 59 4.16 9.11 -0.17
CA ASN A 59 3.69 8.93 -1.53
C ASN A 59 4.46 9.81 -2.52
N GLY A 60 4.96 9.19 -3.59
CA GLY A 60 5.69 9.87 -4.65
C GLY A 60 7.12 10.28 -4.27
N THR A 61 7.62 9.96 -3.07
CA THR A 61 9.04 10.12 -2.77
C THR A 61 9.85 9.07 -3.54
N PRO A 62 11.07 9.38 -4.01
CA PRO A 62 11.83 8.46 -4.85
C PRO A 62 12.31 7.21 -4.11
N ASP A 63 12.40 7.26 -2.77
CA ASP A 63 12.98 6.17 -1.99
C ASP A 63 12.11 4.91 -2.00
N ILE A 64 12.74 3.74 -1.85
CA ILE A 64 12.08 2.46 -1.64
C ILE A 64 11.48 2.44 -0.22
N LYS A 65 10.17 2.20 -0.08
CA LYS A 65 9.50 2.12 1.22
C LYS A 65 9.52 0.68 1.71
N ILE A 66 10.22 0.44 2.82
CA ILE A 66 10.36 -0.88 3.42
C ILE A 66 9.52 -0.95 4.69
N ILE A 67 8.50 -1.78 4.67
CA ILE A 67 7.61 -1.99 5.82
C ILE A 67 8.12 -3.22 6.58
N THR A 68 8.76 -2.98 7.72
CA THR A 68 9.31 -4.02 8.58
C THR A 68 8.44 -4.28 9.80
N GLY A 69 8.67 -5.37 10.47
CA GLY A 69 7.96 -5.72 11.70
C GLY A 69 7.90 -7.23 11.89
N ILE A 70 7.68 -7.68 13.12
CA ILE A 70 7.58 -9.11 13.42
C ILE A 70 6.43 -9.75 12.63
N ARG A 71 6.48 -11.09 12.50
CA ARG A 71 5.39 -11.83 11.88
C ARG A 71 4.06 -11.53 12.59
N ARG A 72 2.97 -11.36 11.83
CA ARG A 72 1.63 -10.99 12.32
C ARG A 72 1.52 -9.59 12.94
N SER A 73 2.47 -8.70 12.72
CA SER A 73 2.35 -7.30 13.15
C SER A 73 1.36 -6.46 12.32
N GLY A 74 0.82 -7.00 11.22
CA GLY A 74 -0.17 -6.33 10.38
C GLY A 74 0.40 -5.58 9.18
N LYS A 75 1.62 -5.88 8.73
CA LYS A 75 2.29 -5.27 7.55
C LYS A 75 1.44 -5.39 6.28
N SER A 76 1.04 -6.62 5.93
CA SER A 76 0.20 -6.89 4.74
C SER A 76 -1.14 -6.14 4.79
N LYS A 77 -1.77 -6.07 5.98
CA LYS A 77 -3.02 -5.30 6.16
C LYS A 77 -2.81 -3.80 6.00
N LEU A 78 -1.69 -3.28 6.48
CA LEU A 78 -1.31 -1.88 6.30
C LEU A 78 -1.07 -1.56 4.81
N MET A 79 -0.37 -2.44 4.10
CA MET A 79 -0.15 -2.32 2.66
C MET A 79 -1.48 -2.34 1.88
N GLN A 80 -2.37 -3.28 2.20
CA GLN A 80 -3.70 -3.35 1.60
C GLN A 80 -4.53 -2.09 1.84
N ALA A 81 -4.54 -1.56 3.09
CA ALA A 81 -5.23 -0.31 3.41
C ALA A 81 -4.68 0.88 2.61
N TYR A 82 -3.38 0.92 2.37
CA TYR A 82 -2.79 1.95 1.53
C TYR A 82 -3.16 1.79 0.05
N ILE A 83 -3.20 0.57 -0.48
CA ILE A 83 -3.67 0.30 -1.84
C ILE A 83 -5.13 0.77 -2.02
N GLU A 84 -6.00 0.51 -1.05
CA GLU A 84 -7.38 0.99 -1.06
C GLU A 84 -7.46 2.51 -1.02
N TYR A 85 -6.62 3.15 -0.20
CA TYR A 85 -6.49 4.60 -0.17
C TYR A 85 -6.08 5.17 -1.54
N LEU A 86 -5.08 4.58 -2.20
CA LEU A 86 -4.64 5.01 -3.53
C LEU A 86 -5.77 4.90 -4.56
N LYS A 87 -6.44 3.74 -4.61
CA LYS A 87 -7.58 3.52 -5.53
C LYS A 87 -8.73 4.49 -5.32
N SER A 88 -8.94 4.96 -4.08
CA SER A 88 -10.03 5.87 -3.74
C SER A 88 -9.70 7.35 -3.99
N ASN A 89 -8.42 7.71 -4.08
CA ASN A 89 -7.99 9.11 -4.14
C ASN A 89 -7.28 9.48 -5.44
N PHE A 90 -6.89 8.51 -6.26
CA PHE A 90 -6.16 8.76 -7.52
C PHE A 90 -6.78 7.97 -8.67
N GLU A 91 -7.01 8.64 -9.80
CA GLU A 91 -7.65 8.03 -10.97
C GLU A 91 -6.65 7.42 -11.95
N ASN A 92 -5.49 8.08 -12.13
CA ASN A 92 -4.52 7.68 -13.15
C ASN A 92 -3.34 6.89 -12.55
N ILE A 93 -3.65 5.76 -11.92
CA ILE A 93 -2.66 4.89 -11.27
C ILE A 93 -2.68 3.48 -11.86
N ASN A 94 -1.55 2.81 -11.78
CA ASN A 94 -1.41 1.38 -12.00
C ASN A 94 -0.84 0.74 -10.73
N ILE A 95 -1.46 -0.32 -10.25
CA ILE A 95 -1.04 -1.03 -9.04
C ILE A 95 -0.61 -2.44 -9.42
N ILE A 96 0.68 -2.72 -9.22
CA ILE A 96 1.28 -4.05 -9.36
C ILE A 96 1.47 -4.58 -7.94
N PHE A 97 0.64 -5.55 -7.55
CA PHE A 97 0.69 -6.16 -6.22
C PHE A 97 1.07 -7.62 -6.32
N ILE A 98 2.11 -8.01 -5.60
CA ILE A 98 2.67 -9.36 -5.56
C ILE A 98 2.70 -9.80 -4.10
N ASP A 99 2.02 -10.89 -3.77
CA ASP A 99 2.08 -11.55 -2.47
C ASP A 99 2.79 -12.89 -2.61
N PHE A 100 4.02 -12.99 -2.15
CA PHE A 100 4.80 -14.23 -2.26
C PHE A 100 4.33 -15.36 -1.34
N MET A 101 3.32 -15.13 -0.50
CA MET A 101 2.63 -16.21 0.21
C MET A 101 1.52 -16.84 -0.64
N ASP A 102 1.09 -16.19 -1.72
CA ASP A 102 0.12 -16.75 -2.67
C ASP A 102 0.84 -17.62 -3.72
N LEU A 103 0.34 -18.84 -3.92
CA LEU A 103 0.85 -19.77 -4.93
C LEU A 103 0.72 -19.25 -6.36
N ALA A 104 -0.17 -18.29 -6.62
CA ALA A 104 -0.29 -17.64 -7.92
C ALA A 104 1.02 -16.97 -8.37
N TYR A 105 1.90 -16.63 -7.44
CA TYR A 105 3.21 -16.00 -7.69
C TYR A 105 4.40 -16.96 -7.53
N GLU A 106 4.17 -18.28 -7.47
CA GLU A 106 5.24 -19.26 -7.26
C GLU A 106 6.29 -19.20 -8.37
N GLU A 107 5.88 -19.04 -9.62
CA GLU A 107 6.77 -19.01 -10.78
C GLU A 107 7.64 -17.75 -10.85
N ILE A 108 7.28 -16.69 -10.11
CA ILE A 108 8.05 -15.44 -10.10
C ILE A 108 8.88 -15.25 -8.80
N LYS A 109 9.06 -16.28 -7.99
CA LYS A 109 9.94 -16.26 -6.80
C LYS A 109 11.44 -16.28 -7.13
N GLU A 110 11.80 -16.00 -8.34
CA GLU A 110 13.18 -15.80 -8.81
C GLU A 110 13.35 -14.37 -9.26
N TYR A 111 14.45 -13.72 -8.91
CA TYR A 111 14.60 -12.26 -9.10
C TYR A 111 14.52 -11.78 -10.56
N HIS A 112 14.95 -12.59 -11.52
CA HIS A 112 14.79 -12.25 -12.95
C HIS A 112 13.32 -12.35 -13.36
N ALA A 113 12.59 -13.38 -12.89
CA ALA A 113 11.18 -13.56 -13.18
C ALA A 113 10.35 -12.45 -12.50
N LEU A 114 10.68 -12.09 -11.25
CA LEU A 114 10.09 -10.93 -10.58
C LEU A 114 10.28 -9.64 -11.38
N HIS A 115 11.51 -9.38 -11.83
CA HIS A 115 11.81 -8.20 -12.63
C HIS A 115 11.03 -8.18 -13.93
N ALA A 116 11.02 -9.30 -14.68
CA ALA A 116 10.30 -9.42 -15.94
C ALA A 116 8.78 -9.21 -15.76
N TYR A 117 8.20 -9.83 -14.72
CA TYR A 117 6.80 -9.69 -14.38
C TYR A 117 6.41 -8.23 -14.13
N VAL A 118 7.20 -7.49 -13.37
CA VAL A 118 6.92 -6.07 -13.06
C VAL A 118 7.01 -5.22 -14.33
N GLU A 119 7.99 -5.47 -15.20
CA GLU A 119 8.13 -4.75 -16.46
C GLU A 119 6.96 -5.02 -17.42
N GLU A 120 6.46 -6.25 -17.49
CA GLU A 120 5.31 -6.63 -18.30
C GLU A 120 4.03 -5.92 -17.85
N HIS A 121 3.90 -5.67 -16.53
CA HIS A 121 2.73 -5.00 -15.95
C HIS A 121 2.86 -3.48 -15.86
N TYR A 122 3.96 -2.90 -16.35
CA TYR A 122 4.13 -1.45 -16.42
C TYR A 122 3.10 -0.82 -17.36
N GLN A 123 2.51 0.29 -16.97
CA GLN A 123 1.59 1.07 -17.80
C GLN A 123 2.13 2.48 -18.04
N GLU A 124 2.43 2.77 -19.29
CA GLU A 124 2.91 4.10 -19.69
C GLU A 124 1.82 5.17 -19.47
N GLY A 125 2.24 6.36 -19.04
CA GLY A 125 1.33 7.47 -18.76
C GLY A 125 0.57 7.38 -17.44
N LYS A 126 0.78 6.32 -16.66
CA LYS A 126 0.23 6.19 -15.30
C LYS A 126 1.30 6.26 -14.23
N THR A 127 0.91 6.65 -13.02
CA THR A 127 1.77 6.47 -11.84
C THR A 127 1.75 4.99 -11.46
N ASN A 128 2.90 4.33 -11.61
CA ASN A 128 3.03 2.91 -11.36
C ASN A 128 3.50 2.65 -9.92
N TYR A 129 2.67 1.99 -9.14
CA TYR A 129 2.97 1.55 -7.77
C TYR A 129 3.31 0.07 -7.79
N LEU A 130 4.47 -0.28 -7.23
CA LEU A 130 4.90 -1.66 -7.03
C LEU A 130 4.81 -2.02 -5.54
N PHE A 131 4.02 -3.02 -5.22
CA PHE A 131 3.88 -3.59 -3.89
C PHE A 131 4.34 -5.06 -3.91
N VAL A 132 5.33 -5.39 -3.08
CA VAL A 132 5.79 -6.77 -2.92
C VAL A 132 5.70 -7.16 -1.44
N ASP A 133 4.79 -8.07 -1.13
CA ASP A 133 4.60 -8.60 0.23
C ASP A 133 5.46 -9.85 0.45
N GLU A 134 6.06 -9.95 1.66
CA GLU A 134 6.95 -11.04 2.09
C GLU A 134 8.13 -11.27 1.09
N VAL A 135 8.79 -10.17 0.72
CA VAL A 135 9.82 -10.11 -0.34
C VAL A 135 10.99 -11.10 -0.13
N GLN A 136 11.26 -11.50 1.12
CA GLN A 136 12.32 -12.48 1.44
C GLN A 136 12.06 -13.89 0.88
N MET A 137 10.84 -14.16 0.39
CA MET A 137 10.52 -15.42 -0.28
C MET A 137 11.11 -15.51 -1.70
N CYS A 138 11.59 -14.39 -2.24
CA CYS A 138 12.30 -14.31 -3.51
C CYS A 138 13.81 -14.15 -3.25
N PRO A 139 14.63 -15.18 -3.43
CA PRO A 139 16.09 -15.05 -3.25
C PRO A 139 16.67 -13.99 -4.19
N LYS A 140 17.59 -13.16 -3.67
CA LYS A 140 18.23 -12.06 -4.42
C LYS A 140 17.26 -10.99 -4.94
N PHE A 141 16.10 -10.85 -4.30
CA PHE A 141 15.08 -9.85 -4.66
C PHE A 141 15.65 -8.42 -4.75
N GLU A 142 16.68 -8.11 -3.96
CA GLU A 142 17.36 -6.81 -3.94
C GLU A 142 17.92 -6.43 -5.32
N LEU A 143 18.37 -7.41 -6.12
CA LEU A 143 18.86 -7.15 -7.48
C LEU A 143 17.73 -6.69 -8.40
N ALA A 144 16.56 -7.33 -8.31
CA ALA A 144 15.38 -6.93 -9.07
C ALA A 144 14.87 -5.54 -8.63
N ILE A 145 14.72 -5.33 -7.32
CA ILE A 145 14.21 -4.07 -6.77
C ILE A 145 15.15 -2.89 -7.09
N ASN A 146 16.48 -3.05 -6.94
CA ASN A 146 17.44 -2.02 -7.30
C ASN A 146 17.43 -1.69 -8.81
N SER A 147 17.26 -2.70 -9.66
CA SER A 147 17.14 -2.52 -11.11
C SER A 147 15.87 -1.71 -11.44
N LEU A 148 14.73 -2.06 -10.87
CA LEU A 148 13.46 -1.34 -11.05
C LEU A 148 13.52 0.08 -10.49
N TYR A 149 14.13 0.24 -9.31
CA TYR A 149 14.35 1.55 -8.70
C TYR A 149 15.16 2.48 -9.61
N SER A 150 16.26 2.00 -10.18
CA SER A 150 17.14 2.83 -11.03
C SER A 150 16.46 3.32 -12.30
N LYS A 151 15.35 2.72 -12.73
CA LYS A 151 14.54 3.17 -13.86
C LYS A 151 13.70 4.42 -13.53
N GLY A 152 13.45 4.72 -12.25
CA GLY A 152 12.65 5.86 -11.80
C GLY A 152 11.18 5.84 -12.27
N LYS A 153 10.65 4.65 -12.58
CA LYS A 153 9.31 4.47 -13.15
C LYS A 153 8.26 4.01 -12.14
N TYR A 154 8.71 3.58 -10.98
CA TYR A 154 7.86 2.92 -9.98
C TYR A 154 7.98 3.60 -8.63
N ASP A 155 6.86 3.72 -7.93
CA ASP A 155 6.82 3.99 -6.50
C ASP A 155 6.78 2.64 -5.76
N ILE A 156 7.90 2.28 -5.07
CA ILE A 156 8.18 0.91 -4.63
C ILE A 156 7.94 0.75 -3.13
N TYR A 157 7.13 -0.23 -2.78
CA TYR A 157 6.80 -0.64 -1.41
C TYR A 157 7.07 -2.13 -1.25
N VAL A 158 7.88 -2.50 -0.26
CA VAL A 158 8.17 -3.90 0.04
C VAL A 158 7.89 -4.21 1.50
N THR A 159 7.43 -5.42 1.81
CA THR A 159 7.35 -5.89 3.20
C THR A 159 8.23 -7.10 3.40
N GLY A 160 8.61 -7.31 4.65
CA GLY A 160 9.30 -8.51 5.06
C GLY A 160 9.40 -8.64 6.58
N SER A 161 9.78 -9.81 7.05
CA SER A 161 9.95 -10.04 8.47
C SER A 161 11.25 -9.40 8.99
N ASN A 162 11.23 -8.91 10.25
CA ASN A 162 12.39 -8.29 10.88
C ASN A 162 13.65 -9.13 10.84
N ALA A 163 13.52 -10.44 11.00
CA ALA A 163 14.67 -11.33 11.04
C ALA A 163 15.51 -11.29 9.76
N PHE A 164 14.89 -10.99 8.65
CA PHE A 164 15.55 -10.90 7.34
C PHE A 164 15.91 -9.46 6.96
N LEU A 165 15.01 -8.51 7.24
CA LEU A 165 15.17 -7.11 6.84
C LEU A 165 15.93 -6.24 7.87
N LEU A 166 16.23 -6.74 9.06
CA LEU A 166 17.08 -6.08 10.08
C LEU A 166 18.55 -6.49 10.00
N SER A 167 18.94 -7.36 9.08
CA SER A 167 20.36 -7.63 8.89
C SER A 167 21.03 -6.32 8.45
N ALA A 168 22.23 -6.07 8.95
CA ALA A 168 23.07 -4.92 8.53
C ALA A 168 23.26 -4.85 7.01
N ASP A 169 22.83 -5.89 6.32
CA ASP A 169 22.87 -6.04 4.88
C ASP A 169 21.86 -5.16 4.14
N LEU A 170 20.71 -4.78 4.73
CA LEU A 170 19.76 -3.89 4.02
C LEU A 170 20.35 -2.53 3.69
N ALA A 171 21.08 -1.93 4.64
CA ALA A 171 21.75 -0.65 4.40
C ALA A 171 22.78 -0.79 3.27
N THR A 172 23.41 -1.96 3.16
CA THR A 172 24.35 -2.31 2.09
C THR A 172 23.61 -2.65 0.79
N LEU A 173 22.54 -3.44 0.85
CA LEU A 173 21.77 -3.91 -0.30
C LEU A 173 21.06 -2.77 -1.03
N PHE A 174 20.50 -1.81 -0.29
CA PHE A 174 19.79 -0.67 -0.87
C PHE A 174 20.57 0.65 -0.83
N THR A 175 21.83 0.65 -0.34
CA THR A 175 22.78 1.78 -0.40
C THR A 175 22.19 3.14 0.01
N GLY A 176 21.39 3.18 1.09
CA GLY A 176 20.76 4.40 1.59
C GLY A 176 19.59 4.94 0.77
N ARG A 177 19.05 4.16 -0.16
CA ARG A 177 17.94 4.54 -1.06
C ARG A 177 16.59 4.04 -0.56
N TYR A 178 16.40 3.93 0.73
CA TYR A 178 15.16 3.41 1.32
C TYR A 178 14.72 4.19 2.56
N ILE A 179 13.44 4.14 2.83
CA ILE A 179 12.82 4.61 4.06
C ILE A 179 12.17 3.41 4.77
N GLU A 180 12.57 3.17 6.01
CA GLU A 180 12.00 2.11 6.82
C GLU A 180 10.76 2.59 7.59
N ILE A 181 9.71 1.77 7.56
CA ILE A 181 8.49 1.93 8.34
C ILE A 181 8.34 0.71 9.25
N HIS A 182 8.77 0.85 10.49
CA HIS A 182 8.73 -0.24 11.46
C HIS A 182 7.36 -0.38 12.11
N VAL A 183 6.69 -1.52 11.88
CA VAL A 183 5.35 -1.80 12.40
C VAL A 183 5.45 -2.68 13.63
N PHE A 184 5.16 -2.09 14.80
CA PHE A 184 5.11 -2.82 16.07
C PHE A 184 3.83 -3.66 16.18
N PRO A 185 3.84 -4.79 16.91
CA PRO A 185 2.61 -5.51 17.22
C PRO A 185 1.67 -4.62 18.06
N PHE A 186 0.39 -5.00 18.12
CA PHE A 186 -0.53 -4.35 19.07
C PHE A 186 -0.07 -4.66 20.49
N SER A 187 0.13 -3.63 21.29
CA SER A 187 0.21 -3.75 22.75
C SER A 187 -1.23 -3.74 23.28
N PHE A 188 -1.59 -4.75 24.01
CA PHE A 188 -2.85 -4.80 24.76
C PHE A 188 -2.65 -4.15 26.13
#